data_b921ed3cbfe90587c369f7e6aeebd0d8
#
_entry.id   b921ed3cbfe90587c369f7e6aeebd0d8
#
_cell.length_a   1.000
_cell.length_b   1.000
_cell.length_c   1.000
_cell.angle_alpha   90.00
_cell.angle_beta   90.00
_cell.angle_gamma   90.00
#
_symmetry.space_group_name_H-M   'P 1'
#
loop_
_entity.id
_entity.type
_entity.pdbx_description
1 polymer ?
#
loop_
_entity_poly.entity_id
_entity_poly.type
_entity_poly.pdbx_seq_one_letter_code
_entity_poly.pdbx_strand_id
1 'polypeptide(L)'
;MELITVNDLSMQFGQHRALDSLDFTVHHGVTGLVGANGAGKTTFMSIALGLRAPTNGSIRVLDLEPVSDGAKLRSLVSYGPERNILPDEMPAVDFVKHLAEVRGIPRKEAKTRASDVLWLVGLGEERFRPIGTMSTGQRQ
;
A
#
# COMPACT_ATOMS: atom_id res chain seq x y z
N MET A 1 -3.88 7.83 -19.57
CA MET A 1 -2.57 7.48 -18.99
C MET A 1 -2.73 6.11 -18.36
N GLU A 2 -1.88 5.18 -18.75
CA GLU A 2 -1.83 3.85 -18.18
C GLU A 2 -1.09 3.91 -16.85
N LEU A 3 -1.69 3.33 -15.82
CA LEU A 3 -1.09 3.30 -14.48
C LEU A 3 -0.41 1.97 -14.19
N ILE A 4 -1.01 0.87 -14.66
CA ILE A 4 -0.45 -0.47 -14.53
C ILE A 4 -0.64 -1.18 -15.88
N THR A 5 0.42 -1.76 -16.40
CA THR A 5 0.40 -2.61 -17.60
C THR A 5 0.95 -3.97 -17.23
N VAL A 6 0.20 -5.01 -17.53
CA VAL A 6 0.51 -6.41 -17.18
C VAL A 6 0.50 -7.24 -18.45
N ASN A 7 1.57 -8.00 -18.68
CA ASN A 7 1.71 -8.84 -19.86
C ASN A 7 2.16 -10.26 -19.44
N ASP A 8 1.35 -11.27 -19.75
CA ASP A 8 1.57 -12.69 -19.48
C ASP A 8 2.05 -12.97 -18.04
N LEU A 9 1.52 -12.20 -17.07
CA LEU A 9 1.99 -12.25 -15.70
C LEU A 9 1.57 -13.53 -15.00
N SER A 10 2.54 -14.32 -14.58
CA SER A 10 2.31 -15.58 -13.86
C SER A 10 3.12 -15.62 -12.57
N MET A 11 2.53 -16.25 -11.54
CA MET A 11 3.19 -16.50 -10.28
C MET A 11 2.90 -17.89 -9.76
N GLN A 12 3.96 -18.64 -9.49
CA GLN A 12 3.90 -20.01 -9.01
C GLN A 12 4.62 -20.17 -7.67
N PHE A 13 3.98 -20.85 -6.74
CA PHE A 13 4.54 -21.25 -5.44
C PHE A 13 4.60 -22.77 -5.36
N GLY A 14 5.76 -23.35 -5.64
CA GLY A 14 5.88 -24.81 -5.75
C GLY A 14 4.93 -25.34 -6.83
N GLN A 15 3.95 -26.15 -6.44
CA GLN A 15 2.94 -26.68 -7.37
C GLN A 15 1.68 -25.79 -7.48
N HIS A 16 1.56 -24.77 -6.65
CA HIS A 16 0.41 -23.87 -6.65
C HIS A 16 0.64 -22.67 -7.57
N ARG A 17 -0.20 -22.51 -8.59
CA ARG A 17 -0.20 -21.36 -9.48
C ARG A 17 -1.17 -20.32 -8.93
N ALA A 18 -0.64 -19.22 -8.40
CA ALA A 18 -1.42 -18.15 -7.82
C ALA A 18 -1.88 -17.11 -8.85
N LEU A 19 -1.10 -16.89 -9.92
CA LEU A 19 -1.46 -16.07 -11.08
C LEU A 19 -1.11 -16.87 -12.33
N ASP A 20 -1.97 -16.80 -13.34
CA ASP A 20 -1.83 -17.57 -14.58
C ASP A 20 -2.06 -16.68 -15.78
N SER A 21 -0.96 -16.30 -16.45
CA SER A 21 -0.94 -15.55 -17.72
C SER A 21 -1.92 -14.36 -17.76
N LEU A 22 -1.78 -13.47 -16.78
CA LEU A 22 -2.64 -12.27 -16.70
C LEU A 22 -2.17 -11.22 -17.71
N ASP A 23 -3.12 -10.70 -18.49
CA ASP A 23 -2.95 -9.60 -19.43
C ASP A 23 -4.03 -8.56 -19.20
N PHE A 24 -3.65 -7.37 -18.74
CA PHE A 24 -4.58 -6.24 -18.61
C PHE A 24 -3.84 -4.92 -18.40
N THR A 25 -4.58 -3.82 -18.59
CA THR A 25 -4.11 -2.46 -18.32
C THR A 25 -5.07 -1.74 -17.38
N VAL A 26 -4.53 -1.06 -16.38
CA VAL A 26 -5.28 -0.18 -15.47
C VAL A 26 -5.02 1.26 -15.86
N HIS A 27 -6.09 2.00 -16.08
CA HIS A 27 -6.05 3.43 -16.39
C HIS A 27 -6.32 4.28 -15.15
N HIS A 28 -6.15 5.59 -15.28
CA HIS A 28 -6.47 6.55 -14.22
C HIS A 28 -7.95 6.44 -13.80
N GLY A 29 -8.19 6.48 -12.50
CA GLY A 29 -9.52 6.37 -11.90
C GLY A 29 -9.56 5.36 -10.77
N VAL A 30 -10.75 4.87 -10.45
CA VAL A 30 -10.98 3.82 -9.45
C VAL A 30 -11.19 2.49 -10.16
N THR A 31 -10.35 1.51 -9.85
CA THR A 31 -10.44 0.16 -10.42
C THR A 31 -10.66 -0.85 -9.30
N GLY A 32 -11.68 -1.69 -9.43
CA GLY A 32 -11.98 -2.77 -8.49
C GLY A 32 -11.27 -4.08 -8.89
N LEU A 33 -10.49 -4.65 -7.96
CA LEU A 33 -9.93 -6.00 -8.11
C LEU A 33 -10.80 -6.99 -7.33
N VAL A 34 -11.67 -7.71 -8.05
CA VAL A 34 -12.65 -8.63 -7.49
C VAL A 34 -12.25 -10.08 -7.71
N GLY A 35 -12.52 -10.94 -6.74
CA GLY A 35 -12.26 -12.38 -6.82
C GLY A 35 -12.43 -13.05 -5.46
N ALA A 36 -12.59 -14.38 -5.46
CA ALA A 36 -12.69 -15.19 -4.25
C ALA A 36 -11.43 -15.09 -3.37
N ASN A 37 -11.53 -15.53 -2.12
CA ASN A 37 -10.34 -15.68 -1.27
C ASN A 37 -9.42 -16.74 -1.89
N GLY A 38 -8.12 -16.42 -1.95
CA GLY A 38 -7.15 -17.28 -2.64
C GLY A 38 -7.03 -17.04 -4.15
N ALA A 39 -7.82 -16.15 -4.76
CA ALA A 39 -7.75 -15.86 -6.21
C ALA A 39 -6.50 -15.08 -6.67
N GLY A 40 -5.47 -14.93 -5.83
CA GLY A 40 -4.23 -14.27 -6.20
C GLY A 40 -4.20 -12.74 -6.02
N LYS A 41 -5.26 -12.10 -5.54
CA LYS A 41 -5.32 -10.63 -5.37
C LYS A 41 -4.13 -10.05 -4.59
N THR A 42 -3.83 -10.61 -3.42
CA THR A 42 -2.71 -10.19 -2.57
C THR A 42 -1.36 -10.47 -3.23
N THR A 43 -1.27 -11.57 -3.99
CA THR A 43 -0.07 -11.92 -4.77
C THR A 43 0.18 -10.88 -5.85
N PHE A 44 -0.86 -10.51 -6.62
CA PHE A 44 -0.78 -9.45 -7.62
C PHE A 44 -0.33 -8.12 -7.00
N MET A 45 -0.96 -7.69 -5.89
CA MET A 45 -0.59 -6.46 -5.19
C MET A 45 0.87 -6.48 -4.70
N SER A 46 1.35 -7.63 -4.21
CA SER A 46 2.74 -7.78 -3.76
C SER A 46 3.73 -7.63 -4.93
N ILE A 47 3.39 -8.13 -6.12
CA ILE A 47 4.21 -7.96 -7.33
C ILE A 47 4.15 -6.51 -7.80
N ALA A 48 2.97 -5.90 -7.87
CA ALA A 48 2.78 -4.52 -8.28
C ALA A 48 3.54 -3.50 -7.38
N LEU A 49 3.75 -3.83 -6.11
CA LEU A 49 4.53 -3.02 -5.16
C LEU A 49 6.04 -3.32 -5.19
N GLY A 50 6.49 -4.28 -6.01
CA GLY A 50 7.88 -4.70 -6.07
C GLY A 50 8.38 -5.43 -4.83
N LEU A 51 7.45 -6.00 -4.04
CA LEU A 51 7.77 -6.83 -2.87
C LEU A 51 8.08 -8.27 -3.28
N ARG A 52 7.75 -8.63 -4.53
CA ARG A 52 7.92 -9.97 -5.07
C ARG A 52 8.12 -9.92 -6.58
N ALA A 53 9.04 -10.72 -7.10
CA ALA A 53 9.21 -10.91 -8.54
C ALA A 53 8.17 -11.92 -9.06
N PRO A 54 7.61 -11.73 -10.25
CA PRO A 54 6.78 -12.76 -10.90
C PRO A 54 7.63 -13.94 -11.35
N THR A 55 7.01 -15.10 -11.57
CA THR A 55 7.67 -16.28 -12.12
C THR A 55 7.86 -16.14 -13.64
N ASN A 56 6.88 -15.55 -14.32
CA ASN A 56 6.91 -15.27 -15.76
C ASN A 56 6.14 -13.98 -16.07
N GLY A 57 6.38 -13.43 -17.27
CA GLY A 57 5.73 -12.22 -17.73
C GLY A 57 6.32 -10.94 -17.16
N SER A 58 5.61 -9.85 -17.32
CA SER A 58 6.08 -8.52 -16.89
C SER A 58 4.95 -7.66 -16.36
N ILE A 59 5.32 -6.70 -15.51
CA ILE A 59 4.43 -5.67 -15.01
C ILE A 59 5.17 -4.34 -14.97
N ARG A 60 4.46 -3.29 -15.36
CA ARG A 60 4.91 -1.89 -15.18
C ARG A 60 3.87 -1.13 -14.38
N VAL A 61 4.34 -0.32 -13.44
CA VAL A 61 3.51 0.56 -12.62
C VAL A 61 4.07 1.97 -12.73
N LEU A 62 3.30 2.92 -13.23
CA LEU A 62 3.75 4.29 -13.52
C LEU A 62 5.02 4.31 -14.41
N ASP A 63 5.05 3.45 -15.43
CA ASP A 63 6.19 3.22 -16.33
C ASP A 63 7.48 2.71 -15.65
N LEU A 64 7.40 2.30 -14.38
CA LEU A 64 8.50 1.71 -13.61
C LEU A 64 8.36 0.19 -13.54
N GLU A 65 9.48 -0.51 -13.48
CA GLU A 65 9.52 -1.94 -13.19
C GLU A 65 9.56 -2.14 -11.66
N PRO A 66 8.54 -2.75 -11.05
CA PRO A 66 8.41 -2.80 -9.59
C PRO A 66 9.61 -3.43 -8.86
N VAL A 67 10.27 -4.42 -9.48
CA VAL A 67 11.40 -5.12 -8.85
C VAL A 67 12.68 -4.27 -8.90
N SER A 68 13.04 -3.77 -10.08
CA SER A 68 14.27 -2.99 -10.27
C SER A 68 14.15 -1.56 -9.76
N ASP A 69 12.99 -0.92 -9.98
CA ASP A 69 12.74 0.48 -9.60
C ASP A 69 12.01 0.60 -8.25
N GLY A 70 12.00 -0.45 -7.43
CA GLY A 70 11.14 -0.56 -6.26
C GLY A 70 11.22 0.60 -5.26
N ALA A 71 12.40 1.17 -5.02
CA ALA A 71 12.55 2.32 -4.13
C ALA A 71 11.84 3.56 -4.69
N LYS A 72 12.03 3.85 -5.99
CA LYS A 72 11.39 4.95 -6.70
C LYS A 72 9.88 4.74 -6.77
N LEU A 73 9.44 3.54 -7.12
CA LEU A 73 8.02 3.20 -7.18
C LEU A 73 7.33 3.44 -5.82
N ARG A 74 7.88 2.91 -4.72
CA ARG A 74 7.31 3.07 -3.38
C ARG A 74 7.34 4.50 -2.83
N SER A 75 8.09 5.40 -3.45
CA SER A 75 7.98 6.83 -3.16
C SER A 75 6.76 7.49 -3.83
N LEU A 76 6.21 6.88 -4.89
CA LEU A 76 5.09 7.39 -5.68
C LEU A 76 3.75 6.73 -5.36
N VAL A 77 3.77 5.52 -4.76
CA VAL A 77 2.58 4.74 -4.44
C VAL A 77 2.45 4.51 -2.95
N SER A 78 1.21 4.32 -2.47
CA SER A 78 0.93 3.87 -1.11
C SER A 78 0.07 2.62 -1.14
N TYR A 79 0.15 1.84 -0.07
CA TYR A 79 -0.62 0.60 0.10
C TYR A 79 -1.28 0.59 1.47
N GLY A 80 -2.60 0.40 1.48
CA GLY A 80 -3.38 0.17 2.69
C GLY A 80 -3.72 -1.32 2.80
N PRO A 81 -3.11 -2.07 3.74
CA PRO A 81 -3.42 -3.49 3.94
C PRO A 81 -4.81 -3.67 4.56
N GLU A 82 -5.45 -4.81 4.27
CA GLU A 82 -6.75 -5.20 4.86
C GLU A 82 -6.71 -5.27 6.39
N ARG A 83 -5.58 -5.72 6.94
CA ARG A 83 -5.34 -5.77 8.38
C ARG A 83 -4.15 -4.88 8.71
N ASN A 84 -4.42 -3.83 9.43
CA ASN A 84 -3.38 -2.94 9.94
C ASN A 84 -2.89 -3.46 11.30
N ILE A 85 -1.60 -3.76 11.41
CA ILE A 85 -0.94 -3.97 12.69
C ILE A 85 -0.51 -2.59 13.18
N LEU A 86 -1.34 -1.98 14.03
CA LEU A 86 -1.09 -0.67 14.59
C LEU A 86 -0.65 -0.81 16.06
N PRO A 87 0.24 0.07 16.56
CA PRO A 87 0.68 0.03 17.96
C PRO A 87 -0.45 0.57 18.87
N ASP A 88 -1.14 -0.32 19.57
CA ASP A 88 -2.33 0.03 20.36
C ASP A 88 -2.05 1.07 21.46
N GLU A 89 -0.89 1.05 22.07
CA GLU A 89 -0.50 1.95 23.18
C GLU A 89 -0.08 3.36 22.71
N MET A 90 0.18 3.53 21.42
CA MET A 90 0.70 4.78 20.87
C MET A 90 -0.42 5.72 20.43
N PRO A 91 -0.36 7.03 20.72
CA PRO A 91 -1.26 8.01 20.12
C PRO A 91 -1.14 8.04 18.58
N ALA A 92 -2.26 8.21 17.88
CA ALA A 92 -2.26 8.18 16.41
C ALA A 92 -1.34 9.27 15.82
N VAL A 93 -1.30 10.46 16.41
CA VAL A 93 -0.42 11.54 15.95
C VAL A 93 1.06 11.18 16.06
N ASP A 94 1.45 10.46 17.09
CA ASP A 94 2.84 10.04 17.28
C ASP A 94 3.23 8.92 16.31
N PHE A 95 2.31 8.01 16.01
CA PHE A 95 2.51 6.97 15.01
C PHE A 95 2.68 7.56 13.61
N VAL A 96 1.76 8.45 13.18
CA VAL A 96 1.84 9.08 11.86
C VAL A 96 3.08 9.97 11.74
N LYS A 97 3.44 10.70 12.80
CA LYS A 97 4.69 11.45 12.89
C LYS A 97 5.91 10.54 12.69
N HIS A 98 5.95 9.39 13.39
CA HIS A 98 7.04 8.42 13.24
C HIS A 98 7.16 7.93 11.80
N LEU A 99 6.05 7.58 11.15
CA LEU A 99 6.04 7.18 9.73
C LEU A 99 6.54 8.29 8.80
N ALA A 100 6.18 9.54 9.09
CA ALA A 100 6.66 10.70 8.33
C ALA A 100 8.18 10.88 8.48
N GLU A 101 8.72 10.71 9.69
CA GLU A 101 10.16 10.76 9.96
C GLU A 101 10.92 9.63 9.22
N VAL A 102 10.38 8.40 9.24
CA VAL A 102 10.93 7.25 8.48
C VAL A 102 10.96 7.53 6.97
N ARG A 103 9.99 8.30 6.46
CA ARG A 103 9.93 8.76 5.06
C ARG A 103 10.86 9.94 4.77
N GLY A 104 11.65 10.40 5.74
CA GLY A 104 12.64 11.48 5.58
C GLY A 104 12.11 12.89 5.82
N ILE A 105 10.89 13.05 6.34
CA ILE A 105 10.38 14.37 6.73
C ILE A 105 11.08 14.81 8.02
N PRO A 106 11.63 16.04 8.08
CA PRO A 106 12.28 16.54 9.28
C PRO A 106 11.34 16.51 10.50
N ARG A 107 11.85 16.11 11.66
CA ARG A 107 11.07 15.85 12.89
C ARG A 107 10.13 17.01 13.27
N LYS A 108 10.58 18.24 13.10
CA LYS A 108 9.78 19.43 13.40
C LYS A 108 8.56 19.56 12.48
N GLU A 109 8.76 19.29 11.21
CA GLU A 109 7.71 19.31 10.18
C GLU A 109 6.79 18.11 10.27
N ALA A 110 7.33 16.92 10.54
CA ALA A 110 6.57 15.68 10.69
C ALA A 110 5.47 15.77 11.76
N LYS A 111 5.73 16.46 12.88
CA LYS A 111 4.73 16.65 13.95
C LYS A 111 3.54 17.48 13.47
N THR A 112 3.78 18.57 12.78
CA THR A 112 2.72 19.44 12.26
C THR A 112 1.93 18.73 11.19
N ARG A 113 2.59 18.14 10.19
CA ARG A 113 1.95 17.39 9.10
C ARG A 113 1.12 16.22 9.62
N ALA A 114 1.61 15.46 10.59
CA ALA A 114 0.86 14.36 11.19
C ALA A 114 -0.46 14.85 11.82
N SER A 115 -0.41 15.94 12.56
CA SER A 115 -1.62 16.54 13.15
C SER A 115 -2.61 17.03 12.09
N ASP A 116 -2.11 17.70 11.05
CA ASP A 116 -2.94 18.26 9.99
C ASP A 116 -3.63 17.17 9.16
N VAL A 117 -2.89 16.13 8.78
CA VAL A 117 -3.44 14.98 8.03
C VAL A 117 -4.53 14.27 8.83
N LEU A 118 -4.29 14.01 10.12
CA LEU A 118 -5.27 13.35 10.98
C LEU A 118 -6.51 14.22 11.20
N TRP A 119 -6.36 15.53 11.27
CA TRP A 119 -7.49 16.46 11.30
C TRP A 119 -8.30 16.38 10.01
N LEU A 120 -7.64 16.38 8.84
CA LEU A 120 -8.28 16.31 7.53
C LEU A 120 -9.11 15.04 7.32
N VAL A 121 -8.68 13.91 7.89
CA VAL A 121 -9.45 12.65 7.83
C VAL A 121 -10.48 12.51 8.96
N GLY A 122 -10.74 13.58 9.71
CA GLY A 122 -11.81 13.66 10.70
C GLY A 122 -11.47 13.11 12.08
N LEU A 123 -10.18 12.87 12.38
CA LEU A 123 -9.75 12.37 13.69
C LEU A 123 -9.56 13.48 14.75
N GLY A 124 -9.88 14.73 14.47
CA GLY A 124 -9.98 15.81 15.45
C GLY A 124 -9.13 15.63 16.72
N GLU A 125 -9.77 15.65 17.87
CA GLU A 125 -9.11 15.43 19.18
C GLU A 125 -8.74 13.96 19.41
N GLU A 126 -9.36 13.02 18.71
CA GLU A 126 -9.07 11.59 18.83
C GLU A 126 -7.62 11.25 18.44
N ARG A 127 -6.98 12.06 17.59
CA ARG A 127 -5.58 11.84 17.20
C ARG A 127 -4.59 11.81 18.36
N PHE A 128 -4.96 12.36 19.52
CA PHE A 128 -4.12 12.34 20.74
C PHE A 128 -4.37 11.12 21.62
N ARG A 129 -5.36 10.30 21.30
CA ARG A 129 -5.70 9.08 22.04
C ARG A 129 -4.87 7.89 21.55
N PRO A 130 -4.62 6.89 22.43
CA PRO A 130 -4.04 5.62 22.03
C PRO A 130 -4.86 4.93 20.93
N ILE A 131 -4.19 4.41 19.91
CA ILE A 131 -4.82 3.79 18.73
C ILE A 131 -5.74 2.63 19.15
N GLY A 132 -5.38 1.85 20.15
CA GLY A 132 -6.18 0.73 20.68
C GLY A 132 -7.55 1.15 21.21
N THR A 133 -7.75 2.44 21.56
CA THR A 133 -9.04 2.97 22.03
C THR A 133 -9.94 3.46 20.90
N MET A 134 -9.47 3.43 19.65
CA MET A 134 -10.19 3.90 18.48
C MET A 134 -11.12 2.82 17.92
N SER A 135 -12.20 3.24 17.27
CA SER A 135 -13.07 2.33 16.52
C SER A 135 -12.36 1.77 15.28
N THR A 136 -12.88 0.67 14.74
CA THR A 136 -12.33 0.06 13.51
C THR A 136 -12.24 1.07 12.36
N GLY A 137 -13.26 1.89 12.16
CA GLY A 137 -13.25 2.92 11.12
C GLY A 137 -12.23 4.05 11.37
N GLN A 138 -11.97 4.40 12.64
CA GLN A 138 -10.94 5.39 12.98
C GLN A 138 -9.51 4.85 12.80
N ARG A 139 -9.34 3.52 12.83
CA ARG A 139 -8.06 2.84 12.65
C ARG A 139 -7.71 2.58 11.18
N GLN A 140 -8.66 2.70 10.26
CA GLN A 140 -8.47 2.63 8.81
C GLN A 140 -8.11 3.98 8.20
#